data_3a3ee27993b709bb102daa732c52257b
#
_entry.id   3a3ee27993b709bb102daa732c52257b
#
_cell.length_a   1.000
_cell.length_b   1.000
_cell.length_c   1.000
_cell.angle_alpha   90.00
_cell.angle_beta   90.00
_cell.angle_gamma   90.00
#
_symmetry.space_group_name_H-M   'P 1'
#
loop_
_entity.id
_entity.type
_entity.pdbx_description
1 polymer ?
#
loop_
_entity_poly.entity_id
_entity_poly.type
_entity_poly.pdbx_seq_one_letter_code
_entity_poly.pdbx_strand_id
1 'polypeptide(L)'
;VATADLFPRFTLEGLIGSVASRDGDLFSGPAESRRIALGVDWTFLDFGKVRSRIDAADAETQAVIAEYQQTVLTALEETETQLVRHQQARERTELLRHATDAAQQAAELARLRYREGFIGFFEVLDSERELMDTRDAFIRSRTEVTLAMVDLYRALAGAPVPPEQDPARRSAAR
;
A
#
# COMPACT_ATOMS: atom_id res chain seq x y z
N VAL A 1 5.55 1.38 28.68
CA VAL A 1 4.34 1.79 29.43
C VAL A 1 3.90 0.67 30.37
N ALA A 2 3.85 -0.61 29.94
CA ALA A 2 3.39 -1.75 30.75
C ALA A 2 4.23 -1.97 32.03
N THR A 3 5.53 -1.71 32.00
CA THR A 3 6.43 -1.78 33.17
C THR A 3 6.13 -0.74 34.24
N ALA A 4 5.48 0.36 33.91
CA ALA A 4 5.10 1.39 34.87
C ALA A 4 4.00 0.91 35.85
N ASP A 5 3.22 -0.10 35.47
CA ASP A 5 2.15 -0.67 36.31
C ASP A 5 2.71 -1.50 37.49
N LEU A 6 4.03 -1.76 37.53
CA LEU A 6 4.69 -2.36 38.70
C LEU A 6 4.86 -1.36 39.84
N PHE A 7 4.77 -0.07 39.60
CA PHE A 7 4.97 0.98 40.59
C PHE A 7 3.65 1.62 41.02
N PRO A 8 3.56 2.10 42.28
CA PRO A 8 2.38 2.81 42.76
C PRO A 8 2.16 4.11 41.97
N ARG A 9 0.93 4.37 41.59
CA ARG A 9 0.50 5.66 41.03
C ARG A 9 -0.02 6.55 42.16
N PHE A 10 0.56 7.73 42.28
CA PHE A 10 0.10 8.75 43.21
C PHE A 10 -0.74 9.77 42.47
N THR A 11 -1.99 9.96 42.89
CA THR A 11 -2.89 10.99 42.36
C THR A 11 -3.17 12.03 43.44
N LEU A 12 -3.08 13.29 43.05
CA LEU A 12 -3.49 14.40 43.88
C LEU A 12 -4.75 15.04 43.26
N GLU A 13 -5.83 14.96 43.96
CA GLU A 13 -7.11 15.54 43.50
C GLU A 13 -7.45 16.76 44.37
N GLY A 14 -7.77 17.88 43.71
CA GLY A 14 -8.24 19.07 44.34
C GLY A 14 -9.64 19.42 43.80
N LEU A 15 -10.60 19.63 44.68
CA LEU A 15 -11.94 20.07 44.32
C LEU A 15 -12.26 21.31 45.13
N ILE A 16 -12.64 22.39 44.42
CA ILE A 16 -13.16 23.64 45.02
C ILE A 16 -14.55 23.85 44.44
N GLY A 17 -15.52 24.01 45.27
CA GLY A 17 -16.89 24.22 44.83
C GLY A 17 -17.74 24.85 45.93
N SER A 18 -18.93 25.31 45.58
CA SER A 18 -19.92 25.78 46.53
C SER A 18 -21.09 24.81 46.59
N VAL A 19 -21.47 24.41 47.79
CA VAL A 19 -22.62 23.53 48.05
C VAL A 19 -23.54 24.24 49.02
N ALA A 20 -24.75 24.60 48.57
CA ALA A 20 -25.74 25.24 49.41
C ALA A 20 -27.07 24.47 49.37
N SER A 21 -27.77 24.44 50.50
CA SER A 21 -29.09 23.85 50.61
C SER A 21 -30.23 24.75 50.16
N ARG A 22 -29.94 26.03 49.86
CA ARG A 22 -30.88 27.01 49.32
C ARG A 22 -30.22 27.83 48.21
N ASP A 23 -30.98 28.14 47.17
CA ASP A 23 -30.48 28.80 45.95
C ASP A 23 -29.81 30.18 46.20
N GLY A 24 -30.15 30.88 47.31
CA GLY A 24 -29.56 32.16 47.63
C GLY A 24 -28.20 32.12 48.34
N ASP A 25 -27.77 30.94 48.81
CA ASP A 25 -26.59 30.81 49.68
C ASP A 25 -25.36 30.27 48.91
N LEU A 26 -25.48 30.02 47.63
CA LEU A 26 -24.43 29.40 46.78
C LEU A 26 -23.12 30.18 46.72
N PHE A 27 -23.18 31.51 46.90
CA PHE A 27 -22.02 32.42 46.88
C PHE A 27 -21.65 32.98 48.26
N SER A 28 -22.24 32.45 49.33
CA SER A 28 -21.89 32.82 50.68
C SER A 28 -20.69 32.06 51.20
N GLY A 29 -19.86 32.67 52.05
CA GLY A 29 -18.64 32.03 52.58
C GLY A 29 -18.85 30.65 53.26
N PRO A 30 -19.98 30.37 53.94
CA PRO A 30 -20.28 29.07 54.51
C PRO A 30 -20.55 27.96 53.49
N ALA A 31 -20.87 28.30 52.24
CA ALA A 31 -21.15 27.32 51.19
C ALA A 31 -19.89 26.79 50.46
N GLU A 32 -18.75 27.43 50.68
CA GLU A 32 -17.48 27.05 50.02
C GLU A 32 -16.97 25.70 50.56
N SER A 33 -16.82 24.75 49.67
CA SER A 33 -16.29 23.42 49.94
C SER A 33 -14.95 23.25 49.25
N ARG A 34 -13.94 22.90 50.00
CA ARG A 34 -12.61 22.58 49.50
C ARG A 34 -12.25 21.16 49.92
N ARG A 35 -11.86 20.37 48.93
CA ARG A 35 -11.39 19.01 49.21
C ARG A 35 -10.04 18.80 48.52
N ILE A 36 -9.06 18.33 49.27
CA ILE A 36 -7.81 17.82 48.74
C ILE A 36 -7.72 16.35 49.10
N ALA A 37 -7.54 15.49 48.13
CA ALA A 37 -7.38 14.06 48.32
C ALA A 37 -6.08 13.58 47.68
N LEU A 38 -5.33 12.76 48.39
CA LEU A 38 -4.19 12.03 47.92
C LEU A 38 -4.63 10.58 47.69
N GLY A 39 -4.61 10.13 46.45
CA GLY A 39 -4.90 8.73 46.10
C GLY A 39 -3.60 7.99 45.82
N VAL A 40 -3.54 6.72 46.25
CA VAL A 40 -2.48 5.77 45.86
C VAL A 40 -3.16 4.57 45.26
N ASP A 41 -2.88 4.36 43.99
CA ASP A 41 -3.36 3.21 43.22
C ASP A 41 -2.19 2.28 42.95
N TRP A 42 -2.21 1.09 43.52
CA TRP A 42 -1.14 0.12 43.38
C TRP A 42 -1.68 -1.32 43.39
N THR A 43 -1.37 -2.04 42.33
CA THR A 43 -1.83 -3.40 42.09
C THR A 43 -0.84 -4.42 42.72
N PHE A 44 -0.48 -4.23 43.98
CA PHE A 44 0.57 -5.03 44.65
C PHE A 44 0.19 -6.50 44.91
N LEU A 45 -1.09 -6.85 44.86
CA LEU A 45 -1.56 -8.24 45.06
C LEU A 45 -1.67 -9.03 43.74
N ASP A 46 -1.46 -8.40 42.59
CA ASP A 46 -1.73 -9.01 41.28
C ASP A 46 -0.50 -8.98 40.35
N PHE A 47 0.68 -9.27 40.91
CA PHE A 47 1.94 -9.30 40.14
C PHE A 47 1.88 -10.25 38.94
N GLY A 48 1.13 -11.35 39.02
CA GLY A 48 0.95 -12.27 37.91
C GLY A 48 0.29 -11.60 36.69
N LYS A 49 -0.75 -10.81 36.92
CA LYS A 49 -1.46 -10.08 35.88
C LYS A 49 -0.62 -8.98 35.23
N VAL A 50 0.15 -8.24 36.04
CA VAL A 50 1.07 -7.21 35.51
C VAL A 50 2.15 -7.87 34.67
N ARG A 51 2.72 -8.97 35.11
CA ARG A 51 3.72 -9.72 34.37
C ARG A 51 3.19 -10.26 33.04
N SER A 52 2.00 -10.85 33.04
CA SER A 52 1.36 -11.31 31.81
C SER A 52 1.06 -10.17 30.83
N ARG A 53 0.77 -8.96 31.32
CA ARG A 53 0.62 -7.78 30.45
C ARG A 53 1.93 -7.32 29.84
N ILE A 54 3.03 -7.41 30.58
CA ILE A 54 4.37 -7.10 30.04
C ILE A 54 4.72 -8.11 28.97
N ASP A 55 4.56 -9.41 29.23
CA ASP A 55 4.84 -10.47 28.28
C ASP A 55 3.96 -10.32 27.00
N ALA A 56 2.70 -9.94 27.16
CA ALA A 56 1.80 -9.66 26.04
C ALA A 56 2.26 -8.45 25.22
N ALA A 57 2.69 -7.36 25.87
CA ALA A 57 3.20 -6.17 25.18
C ALA A 57 4.53 -6.44 24.45
N ASP A 58 5.36 -7.29 25.01
CA ASP A 58 6.61 -7.72 24.35
C ASP A 58 6.33 -8.59 23.13
N ALA A 59 5.36 -9.53 23.24
CA ALA A 59 4.93 -10.35 22.11
C ALA A 59 4.30 -9.50 21.00
N GLU A 60 3.49 -8.50 21.34
CA GLU A 60 2.90 -7.54 20.40
C GLU A 60 4.00 -6.74 19.68
N THR A 61 5.04 -6.30 20.40
CA THR A 61 6.18 -5.61 19.81
C THR A 61 6.91 -6.51 18.80
N GLN A 62 7.13 -7.78 19.13
CA GLN A 62 7.75 -8.74 18.20
C GLN A 62 6.87 -8.97 16.95
N ALA A 63 5.55 -9.05 17.11
CA ALA A 63 4.63 -9.19 16.01
C ALA A 63 4.70 -7.99 15.05
N VAL A 64 4.71 -6.77 15.57
CA VAL A 64 4.85 -5.54 14.76
C VAL A 64 6.18 -5.50 14.01
N ILE A 65 7.27 -5.93 14.65
CA ILE A 65 8.59 -6.01 13.98
C ILE A 65 8.56 -7.02 12.83
N ALA A 66 7.93 -8.19 13.03
CA ALA A 66 7.81 -9.21 11.99
C ALA A 66 6.92 -8.72 10.83
N GLU A 67 5.83 -8.02 11.11
CA GLU A 67 4.97 -7.40 10.11
C GLU A 67 5.70 -6.32 9.29
N TYR A 68 6.50 -5.49 9.96
CA TYR A 68 7.36 -4.53 9.27
C TYR A 68 8.35 -5.21 8.32
N GLN A 69 9.03 -6.26 8.79
CA GLN A 69 9.96 -7.03 7.95
C GLN A 69 9.25 -7.65 6.75
N GLN A 70 8.06 -8.23 6.95
CA GLN A 70 7.25 -8.78 5.87
C GLN A 70 6.87 -7.70 4.85
N THR A 71 6.46 -6.53 5.30
CA THR A 71 6.10 -5.40 4.42
C THR A 71 7.29 -4.97 3.55
N VAL A 72 8.48 -4.87 4.14
CA VAL A 72 9.71 -4.53 3.40
C VAL A 72 10.03 -5.60 2.35
N LEU A 73 9.96 -6.88 2.72
CA LEU A 73 10.24 -7.99 1.79
C LEU A 73 9.23 -8.00 0.63
N THR A 74 7.95 -7.79 0.91
CA THR A 74 6.92 -7.72 -0.13
C THR A 74 7.17 -6.54 -1.09
N ALA A 75 7.55 -5.38 -0.59
CA ALA A 75 7.86 -4.23 -1.43
C ALA A 75 9.08 -4.48 -2.34
N LEU A 76 10.10 -5.16 -1.83
CA LEU A 76 11.27 -5.57 -2.62
C LEU A 76 10.88 -6.59 -3.71
N GLU A 77 10.11 -7.62 -3.35
CA GLU A 77 9.61 -8.64 -4.28
C GLU A 77 8.78 -8.00 -5.42
N GLU A 78 7.87 -7.08 -5.08
CA GLU A 78 7.09 -6.36 -6.08
C GLU A 78 7.99 -5.56 -7.02
N THR A 79 8.97 -4.85 -6.50
CA THR A 79 9.90 -4.05 -7.29
C THR A 79 10.72 -4.92 -8.24
N GLU A 80 11.31 -6.00 -7.75
CA GLU A 80 12.09 -6.95 -8.56
C GLU A 80 11.21 -7.60 -9.64
N THR A 81 10.01 -8.01 -9.28
CA THR A 81 9.05 -8.60 -10.21
C THR A 81 8.72 -7.65 -11.36
N GLN A 82 8.44 -6.38 -11.07
CA GLN A 82 8.13 -5.40 -12.10
C GLN A 82 9.35 -5.06 -12.97
N LEU A 83 10.54 -5.03 -12.39
CA LEU A 83 11.77 -4.83 -13.14
C LEU A 83 12.00 -5.94 -14.17
N VAL A 84 11.88 -7.21 -13.74
CA VAL A 84 12.01 -8.38 -14.61
C VAL A 84 10.94 -8.36 -15.71
N ARG A 85 9.69 -8.07 -15.38
CA ARG A 85 8.59 -7.96 -16.35
C ARG A 85 8.87 -6.90 -17.41
N HIS A 86 9.34 -5.73 -16.99
CA HIS A 86 9.69 -4.65 -17.91
C HIS A 86 10.83 -5.06 -18.87
N GLN A 87 11.87 -5.70 -18.34
CA GLN A 87 12.97 -6.20 -19.16
C GLN A 87 12.49 -7.24 -20.19
N GLN A 88 11.72 -8.24 -19.75
CA GLN A 88 11.17 -9.27 -20.63
C GLN A 88 10.23 -8.70 -21.70
N ALA A 89 9.41 -7.70 -21.35
CA ALA A 89 8.55 -7.03 -22.30
C ALA A 89 9.37 -6.32 -23.40
N ARG A 90 10.48 -5.67 -23.04
CA ARG A 90 11.40 -5.06 -24.00
C ARG A 90 12.05 -6.08 -24.93
N GLU A 91 12.60 -7.15 -24.38
CA GLU A 91 13.23 -8.22 -25.16
C GLU A 91 12.24 -8.85 -26.14
N ARG A 92 11.02 -9.16 -25.67
CA ARG A 92 9.94 -9.67 -26.52
C ARG A 92 9.59 -8.69 -27.64
N THR A 93 9.54 -7.39 -27.36
CA THR A 93 9.25 -6.39 -28.39
C THR A 93 10.31 -6.34 -29.47
N GLU A 94 11.59 -6.46 -29.12
CA GLU A 94 12.67 -6.52 -30.10
C GLU A 94 12.60 -7.78 -30.97
N LEU A 95 12.29 -8.95 -30.38
CA LEU A 95 12.10 -10.18 -31.15
C LEU A 95 10.91 -10.06 -32.12
N LEU A 96 9.78 -9.48 -31.67
CA LEU A 96 8.61 -9.28 -32.51
C LEU A 96 8.85 -8.24 -33.62
N ARG A 97 9.69 -7.24 -33.38
CA ARG A 97 10.14 -6.31 -34.42
C ARG A 97 10.89 -7.06 -35.52
N HIS A 98 11.86 -7.89 -35.16
CA HIS A 98 12.61 -8.69 -36.13
C HIS A 98 11.72 -9.69 -36.88
N ALA A 99 10.76 -10.31 -36.17
CA ALA A 99 9.79 -11.21 -36.81
C ALA A 99 8.92 -10.47 -37.83
N THR A 100 8.47 -9.26 -37.50
CA THR A 100 7.67 -8.43 -38.40
C THR A 100 8.48 -8.00 -39.63
N ASP A 101 9.76 -7.62 -39.46
CA ASP A 101 10.64 -7.27 -40.56
C ASP A 101 10.86 -8.47 -41.51
N ALA A 102 11.04 -9.68 -40.94
CA ALA A 102 11.18 -10.90 -41.74
C ALA A 102 9.88 -11.28 -42.47
N ALA A 103 8.72 -11.16 -41.80
CA ALA A 103 7.43 -11.42 -42.40
C ALA A 103 7.13 -10.42 -43.54
N GLN A 104 7.52 -9.17 -43.38
CA GLN A 104 7.40 -8.17 -44.44
C GLN A 104 8.22 -8.54 -45.68
N GLN A 105 9.48 -8.94 -45.50
CA GLN A 105 10.33 -9.38 -46.60
C GLN A 105 9.76 -10.65 -47.29
N ALA A 106 9.23 -11.60 -46.51
CA ALA A 106 8.57 -12.77 -47.04
C ALA A 106 7.34 -12.41 -47.88
N ALA A 107 6.48 -11.54 -47.42
CA ALA A 107 5.30 -11.06 -48.15
C ALA A 107 5.68 -10.32 -49.45
N GLU A 108 6.70 -9.48 -49.43
CA GLU A 108 7.21 -8.80 -50.63
C GLU A 108 7.76 -9.80 -51.67
N LEU A 109 8.51 -10.81 -51.21
CA LEU A 109 9.02 -11.87 -52.07
C LEU A 109 7.89 -12.74 -52.64
N ALA A 110 6.90 -13.08 -51.84
CA ALA A 110 5.73 -13.85 -52.30
C ALA A 110 4.97 -13.07 -53.39
N ARG A 111 4.74 -11.76 -53.23
CA ARG A 111 4.13 -10.93 -54.27
C ARG A 111 4.95 -10.88 -55.56
N LEU A 112 6.27 -10.82 -55.46
CA LEU A 112 7.16 -10.86 -56.62
C LEU A 112 7.05 -12.20 -57.35
N ARG A 113 7.19 -13.33 -56.64
CA ARG A 113 7.08 -14.71 -57.19
C ARG A 113 5.71 -14.99 -57.83
N TYR A 114 4.63 -14.43 -57.24
CA TYR A 114 3.31 -14.51 -57.84
C TYR A 114 3.22 -13.78 -59.18
N ARG A 115 3.76 -12.56 -59.27
CA ARG A 115 3.80 -11.79 -60.53
C ARG A 115 4.58 -12.53 -61.62
N GLU A 116 5.62 -13.23 -61.23
CA GLU A 116 6.46 -14.04 -62.14
C GLU A 116 5.83 -15.42 -62.44
N GLY A 117 4.68 -15.75 -61.82
CA GLY A 117 3.97 -17.01 -62.05
C GLY A 117 4.56 -18.23 -61.35
N PHE A 118 5.47 -18.06 -60.37
CA PHE A 118 6.14 -19.15 -59.65
C PHE A 118 5.30 -19.73 -58.52
N ILE A 119 4.38 -18.94 -57.94
CA ILE A 119 3.50 -19.37 -56.84
C ILE A 119 2.07 -18.95 -57.09
N GLY A 120 1.11 -19.58 -56.40
CA GLY A 120 -0.31 -19.25 -56.48
C GLY A 120 -0.69 -18.08 -55.55
N PHE A 121 -1.93 -17.59 -55.70
CA PHE A 121 -2.43 -16.50 -54.90
C PHE A 121 -2.57 -16.85 -53.44
N PHE A 122 -2.83 -18.11 -53.10
CA PHE A 122 -2.99 -18.54 -51.70
C PHE A 122 -1.71 -18.33 -50.89
N GLU A 123 -0.55 -18.57 -51.45
CA GLU A 123 0.75 -18.37 -50.80
C GLU A 123 1.04 -16.91 -50.53
N VAL A 124 0.57 -16.00 -51.41
CA VAL A 124 0.62 -14.55 -51.16
C VAL A 124 -0.30 -14.18 -50.01
N LEU A 125 -1.56 -14.68 -50.01
CA LEU A 125 -2.51 -14.41 -48.97
C LEU A 125 -2.03 -14.88 -47.60
N ASP A 126 -1.41 -16.06 -47.53
CA ASP A 126 -0.86 -16.63 -46.31
C ASP A 126 0.30 -15.77 -45.76
N SER A 127 1.23 -15.34 -46.65
CA SER A 127 2.32 -14.44 -46.25
C SER A 127 1.82 -13.08 -45.77
N GLU A 128 0.76 -12.53 -46.39
CA GLU A 128 0.14 -11.27 -45.97
C GLU A 128 -0.54 -11.40 -44.60
N ARG A 129 -1.20 -12.53 -44.37
CA ARG A 129 -1.81 -12.82 -43.07
C ARG A 129 -0.78 -12.92 -41.97
N GLU A 130 0.31 -13.65 -42.19
CA GLU A 130 1.41 -13.75 -41.23
C GLU A 130 2.01 -12.37 -40.93
N LEU A 131 2.18 -11.51 -41.97
CA LEU A 131 2.63 -10.14 -41.78
C LEU A 131 1.67 -9.35 -40.89
N MET A 132 0.35 -9.48 -41.07
CA MET A 132 -0.63 -8.79 -40.25
C MET A 132 -0.61 -9.29 -38.82
N ASP A 133 -0.52 -10.59 -38.61
CA ASP A 133 -0.49 -11.22 -37.29
C ASP A 133 0.78 -10.81 -36.50
N THR A 134 1.94 -10.78 -37.15
CA THR A 134 3.19 -10.34 -36.53
C THR A 134 3.18 -8.83 -36.21
N ARG A 135 2.63 -8.00 -37.09
CA ARG A 135 2.46 -6.56 -36.84
C ARG A 135 1.56 -6.29 -35.64
N ASP A 136 0.45 -6.99 -35.55
CA ASP A 136 -0.49 -6.89 -34.45
C ASP A 136 0.19 -7.29 -33.11
N ALA A 137 0.94 -8.38 -33.11
CA ALA A 137 1.71 -8.83 -31.96
C ALA A 137 2.77 -7.80 -31.55
N PHE A 138 3.47 -7.19 -32.52
CA PHE A 138 4.46 -6.14 -32.27
C PHE A 138 3.82 -4.88 -31.64
N ILE A 139 2.69 -4.42 -32.18
CA ILE A 139 1.99 -3.24 -31.64
C ILE A 139 1.52 -3.49 -30.22
N ARG A 140 0.95 -4.67 -29.93
CA ARG A 140 0.55 -5.06 -28.57
C ARG A 140 1.73 -5.11 -27.61
N SER A 141 2.86 -5.68 -28.03
CA SER A 141 4.04 -5.77 -27.18
C SER A 141 4.62 -4.40 -26.83
N ARG A 142 4.54 -3.41 -27.71
CA ARG A 142 4.92 -2.01 -27.40
C ARG A 142 4.03 -1.41 -26.31
N THR A 143 2.76 -1.70 -26.33
CA THR A 143 1.83 -1.29 -25.26
C THR A 143 2.17 -1.98 -23.95
N GLU A 144 2.50 -3.28 -23.98
CA GLU A 144 2.93 -4.03 -22.79
C GLU A 144 4.19 -3.43 -22.15
N VAL A 145 5.19 -3.00 -22.93
CA VAL A 145 6.38 -2.30 -22.41
C VAL A 145 6.00 -1.03 -21.67
N THR A 146 5.08 -0.24 -22.23
CA THR A 146 4.63 1.01 -21.60
C THR A 146 3.88 0.74 -20.30
N LEU A 147 3.01 -0.27 -20.28
CA LEU A 147 2.28 -0.67 -19.07
C LEU A 147 3.24 -1.21 -17.99
N ALA A 148 4.18 -2.08 -18.37
CA ALA A 148 5.18 -2.59 -17.44
C ALA A 148 6.07 -1.48 -16.85
N MET A 149 6.36 -0.44 -17.63
CA MET A 149 7.08 0.74 -17.15
C MET A 149 6.25 1.51 -16.11
N VAL A 150 4.96 1.71 -16.35
CA VAL A 150 4.05 2.37 -15.38
C VAL A 150 3.96 1.56 -14.09
N ASP A 151 3.84 0.23 -14.20
CA ASP A 151 3.76 -0.64 -13.03
C ASP A 151 5.07 -0.64 -12.23
N LEU A 152 6.23 -0.58 -12.91
CA LEU A 152 7.53 -0.40 -12.25
C LEU A 152 7.61 0.92 -11.49
N TYR A 153 7.14 2.04 -12.09
CA TYR A 153 7.10 3.32 -11.38
C TYR A 153 6.17 3.29 -10.17
N ARG A 154 5.05 2.59 -10.25
CA ARG A 154 4.14 2.39 -9.11
C ARG A 154 4.81 1.62 -7.98
N ALA A 155 5.51 0.54 -8.30
CA ALA A 155 6.23 -0.25 -7.31
C ALA A 155 7.35 0.55 -6.61
N LEU A 156 8.07 1.41 -7.36
CA LEU A 156 9.14 2.25 -6.83
C LEU A 156 8.64 3.46 -6.03
N ALA A 157 7.53 4.07 -6.44
CA ALA A 157 6.98 5.28 -5.82
C ALA A 157 5.99 5.00 -4.68
N GLY A 158 5.66 3.72 -4.45
CA GLY A 158 4.50 3.33 -3.68
C GLY A 158 3.20 3.69 -4.42
N ALA A 159 2.11 2.97 -4.13
CA ALA A 159 0.81 3.38 -4.64
C ALA A 159 0.53 4.81 -4.12
N PRO A 160 0.08 5.75 -4.98
CA PRO A 160 -0.36 7.04 -4.49
C PRO A 160 -1.46 6.77 -3.46
N VAL A 161 -1.17 7.04 -2.20
CA VAL A 161 -2.17 6.98 -1.14
C VAL A 161 -3.26 7.94 -1.59
N PRO A 162 -4.51 7.47 -1.85
CA PRO A 162 -5.59 8.40 -2.13
C PRO A 162 -5.60 9.40 -0.98
N PRO A 163 -5.71 10.71 -1.24
CA PRO A 163 -5.72 11.70 -0.16
C PRO A 163 -6.77 11.24 0.84
N GLU A 164 -6.30 10.82 2.01
CA GLU A 164 -7.15 10.39 3.12
C GLU A 164 -8.19 11.49 3.28
N GLN A 165 -9.45 11.11 3.12
CA GLN A 165 -10.54 12.06 3.25
C GLN A 165 -10.52 12.50 4.71
N ASP A 166 -9.78 13.56 4.99
CA ASP A 166 -9.62 14.18 6.30
C ASP A 166 -11.03 14.38 6.91
N PRO A 167 -11.39 13.59 7.94
CA PRO A 167 -12.71 13.70 8.57
C PRO A 167 -12.99 15.10 9.09
N ALA A 168 -11.95 15.91 9.35
CA ALA A 168 -12.07 17.31 9.78
C ALA A 168 -12.65 18.22 8.68
N ARG A 169 -12.49 17.91 7.39
CA ARG A 169 -13.09 18.67 6.30
C ARG A 169 -14.60 18.44 6.14
N ARG A 170 -15.14 17.33 6.64
CA ARG A 170 -16.59 17.06 6.61
C ARG A 170 -17.36 17.82 7.69
N SER A 171 -16.72 18.23 8.79
CA SER A 171 -17.38 18.98 9.86
C SER A 171 -17.47 20.50 9.59
N ALA A 172 -16.65 21.03 8.68
CA ALA A 172 -16.63 22.46 8.33
C ALA A 172 -17.62 22.84 7.19
N ALA A 173 -18.32 21.85 6.61
CA ALA A 173 -19.26 22.05 5.50
C ALA A 173 -20.74 21.83 5.90
N ARG A 174 -21.05 21.84 7.23
CA ARG A 174 -22.44 21.80 7.75
C ARG A 174 -22.75 23.05 8.54
#